data_4fb1b7a204c093510979f8cc19539c96
#
_entry.id   4fb1b7a204c093510979f8cc19539c96
#
_cell.length_a   1.000
_cell.length_b   1.000
_cell.length_c   1.000
_cell.angle_alpha   90.00
_cell.angle_beta   90.00
_cell.angle_gamma   90.00
#
_symmetry.space_group_name_H-M   'P 1'
#
loop_
_entity.id
_entity.type
_entity.pdbx_description
1 polymer ?
#
loop_
_entity_poly.entity_id
_entity_poly.type
_entity_poly.pdbx_seq_one_letter_code
_entity_poly.pdbx_strand_id
1 'polypeptide(L)'
;MKPQSAFEREPARRVFASELRETRYQFKDGEDEKSPTYVILPSGIRSNRIFIVGTLTEKQRQGDQNIFYRGRVVDPTGTFFIMAGSYQPEAMQQLARIEPPAFVAVVGKPNLYTTQDGNCLVSVRVESIAVVDRETRDLWVLDTARETLDRLDAFGTTDDSRKAQEEYGTQPDVYKKIVYDALSQVQL
;
A
#
# COMPACT_ATOMS: atom_id res chain seq x y z
N MET A 1 -36.01 2.91 -15.07
CA MET A 1 -34.74 3.55 -14.68
C MET A 1 -34.15 2.71 -13.56
N LYS A 2 -33.05 1.97 -13.83
CA LYS A 2 -32.29 1.31 -12.78
C LYS A 2 -31.49 2.41 -12.06
N PRO A 3 -31.45 2.47 -10.71
CA PRO A 3 -30.60 3.42 -10.03
C PRO A 3 -29.15 3.11 -10.39
N GLN A 4 -28.41 4.12 -10.85
CA GLN A 4 -26.96 4.06 -10.95
C GLN A 4 -26.46 3.70 -9.54
N SER A 5 -25.85 2.52 -9.41
CA SER A 5 -25.15 2.17 -8.18
C SER A 5 -24.06 3.22 -7.98
N ALA A 6 -24.22 4.05 -6.95
CA ALA A 6 -23.14 4.92 -6.50
C ALA A 6 -21.93 4.00 -6.29
N PHE A 7 -20.84 4.26 -6.99
CA PHE A 7 -19.57 3.56 -6.77
C PHE A 7 -19.14 3.83 -5.32
N GLU A 8 -19.45 2.91 -4.45
CA GLU A 8 -19.01 2.95 -3.07
C GLU A 8 -17.50 2.70 -3.08
N ARG A 9 -16.74 3.68 -2.57
CA ARG A 9 -15.28 3.54 -2.52
C ARG A 9 -14.92 2.43 -1.55
N GLU A 10 -14.12 1.48 -1.98
CA GLU A 10 -13.57 0.43 -1.12
C GLU A 10 -12.81 1.05 0.05
N PRO A 11 -12.96 0.51 1.27
CA PRO A 11 -12.15 0.90 2.41
C PRO A 11 -10.66 0.67 2.13
N ALA A 12 -9.82 1.63 2.51
CA ALA A 12 -8.38 1.45 2.39
C ALA A 12 -7.88 0.40 3.39
N ARG A 13 -7.08 -0.56 2.90
CA ARG A 13 -6.52 -1.65 3.71
C ARG A 13 -5.20 -1.23 4.32
N ARG A 14 -5.00 -1.53 5.60
CA ARG A 14 -3.69 -1.41 6.25
C ARG A 14 -2.81 -2.57 5.84
N VAL A 15 -1.64 -2.27 5.33
CA VAL A 15 -0.64 -3.26 4.92
C VAL A 15 0.76 -2.76 5.25
N PHE A 16 1.66 -3.67 5.61
CA PHE A 16 3.08 -3.35 5.78
C PHE A 16 3.81 -3.28 4.43
N ALA A 17 4.93 -2.56 4.41
CA ALA A 17 5.78 -2.46 3.23
C ALA A 17 6.26 -3.84 2.76
N SER A 18 6.59 -4.74 3.68
CA SER A 18 7.00 -6.13 3.37
C SER A 18 5.91 -6.92 2.65
N GLU A 19 4.62 -6.67 2.95
CA GLU A 19 3.50 -7.32 2.28
C GLU A 19 3.33 -6.78 0.86
N LEU A 20 3.45 -5.47 0.68
CA LEU A 20 3.22 -4.83 -0.61
C LEU A 20 4.38 -5.05 -1.59
N ARG A 21 5.61 -5.00 -1.10
CA ARG A 21 6.83 -5.02 -1.92
C ARG A 21 6.92 -6.23 -2.85
N GLU A 22 6.47 -7.39 -2.40
CA GLU A 22 6.54 -8.62 -3.16
C GLU A 22 5.30 -8.90 -4.01
N THR A 23 4.34 -7.98 -4.00
CA THR A 23 3.11 -8.10 -4.79
C THR A 23 3.42 -8.06 -6.28
N ARG A 24 2.95 -9.07 -7.02
CA ARG A 24 3.13 -9.20 -8.47
C ARG A 24 1.90 -9.67 -9.21
N TYR A 25 0.80 -9.92 -8.51
CA TYR A 25 -0.43 -10.37 -9.11
C TYR A 25 -1.52 -9.30 -9.01
N GLN A 26 -2.10 -8.96 -10.16
CA GLN A 26 -3.23 -8.05 -10.25
C GLN A 26 -4.31 -8.61 -11.18
N PHE A 27 -5.55 -8.21 -10.95
CA PHE A 27 -6.68 -8.58 -11.78
C PHE A 27 -7.71 -7.46 -11.80
N LYS A 28 -8.55 -7.45 -12.86
CA LYS A 28 -9.71 -6.58 -12.93
C LYS A 28 -10.95 -7.31 -12.43
N ASP A 29 -11.77 -6.64 -11.65
CA ASP A 29 -13.06 -7.14 -11.20
C ASP A 29 -14.16 -6.62 -12.13
N GLY A 30 -14.36 -7.34 -13.25
CA GLY A 30 -15.33 -7.01 -14.31
C GLY A 30 -14.69 -6.92 -15.69
N GLU A 31 -15.56 -6.91 -16.71
CA GLU A 31 -15.17 -6.91 -18.14
C GLU A 31 -15.01 -5.50 -18.70
N ASP A 32 -15.52 -4.49 -18.01
CA ASP A 32 -15.46 -3.10 -18.47
C ASP A 32 -14.05 -2.50 -18.31
N GLU A 33 -13.68 -1.62 -19.24
CA GLU A 33 -12.41 -0.90 -19.18
C GLU A 33 -12.23 -0.10 -17.89
N LYS A 34 -13.34 0.36 -17.28
CA LYS A 34 -13.40 1.11 -16.03
C LYS A 34 -13.51 0.24 -14.78
N SER A 35 -13.53 -1.09 -14.94
CA SER A 35 -13.58 -2.00 -13.79
C SER A 35 -12.39 -1.80 -12.87
N PRO A 36 -12.59 -1.87 -11.53
CA PRO A 36 -11.51 -1.66 -10.57
C PRO A 36 -10.45 -2.75 -10.71
N THR A 37 -9.20 -2.34 -10.66
CA THR A 37 -8.05 -3.24 -10.62
C THR A 37 -7.67 -3.52 -9.18
N TYR A 38 -7.56 -4.78 -8.82
CA TYR A 38 -7.13 -5.25 -7.51
C TYR A 38 -5.77 -5.92 -7.60
N VAL A 39 -5.02 -5.82 -6.53
CA VAL A 39 -3.85 -6.67 -6.27
C VAL A 39 -4.19 -7.71 -5.22
N ILE A 40 -3.56 -8.89 -5.28
CA ILE A 40 -3.54 -9.84 -4.18
C ILE A 40 -2.14 -9.81 -3.59
N LEU A 41 -2.07 -9.50 -2.30
CA LEU A 41 -0.81 -9.46 -1.56
C LEU A 41 -0.40 -10.87 -1.11
N PRO A 42 0.90 -11.12 -0.90
CA PRO A 42 1.39 -12.39 -0.37
C PRO A 42 0.74 -12.81 0.96
N SER A 43 0.30 -11.85 1.77
CA SER A 43 -0.41 -12.12 3.02
C SER A 43 -1.87 -12.57 2.85
N GLY A 44 -2.37 -12.70 1.61
CA GLY A 44 -3.67 -13.28 1.31
C GLY A 44 -4.85 -12.33 1.34
N ILE A 45 -4.63 -11.06 1.04
CA ILE A 45 -5.68 -10.05 0.96
C ILE A 45 -5.69 -9.37 -0.41
N ARG A 46 -6.90 -9.20 -0.98
CA ARG A 46 -7.08 -8.32 -2.14
C ARG A 46 -7.21 -6.87 -1.70
N SER A 47 -6.66 -5.97 -2.48
CA SER A 47 -6.82 -4.54 -2.24
C SER A 47 -6.70 -3.75 -3.54
N ASN A 48 -7.50 -2.70 -3.66
CA ASN A 48 -7.33 -1.67 -4.67
C ASN A 48 -7.01 -0.31 -4.05
N ARG A 49 -6.98 -0.24 -2.71
CA ARG A 49 -6.72 0.97 -1.94
C ARG A 49 -6.06 0.61 -0.61
N ILE A 50 -4.98 1.29 -0.31
CA ILE A 50 -4.20 1.04 0.91
C ILE A 50 -4.06 2.31 1.75
N PHE A 51 -3.94 2.09 3.06
CA PHE A 51 -3.64 3.11 4.06
C PHE A 51 -2.33 2.76 4.76
N ILE A 52 -1.32 3.58 4.57
CA ILE A 52 0.02 3.39 5.11
C ILE A 52 0.44 4.60 5.95
N VAL A 53 1.22 4.35 7.00
CA VAL A 53 1.85 5.38 7.80
C VAL A 53 3.32 5.02 8.01
N GLY A 54 4.19 5.99 7.87
CA GLY A 54 5.62 5.80 8.04
C GLY A 54 6.38 7.11 7.96
N THR A 55 7.70 7.02 7.88
CA THR A 55 8.57 8.18 7.73
C THR A 55 8.82 8.45 6.25
N LEU A 56 8.41 9.62 5.79
CA LEU A 56 8.86 10.15 4.49
C LEU A 56 10.34 10.52 4.65
N THR A 57 11.23 9.74 4.05
CA THR A 57 12.68 9.91 4.18
C THR A 57 13.27 10.75 3.07
N GLU A 58 12.67 10.70 1.89
CA GLU A 58 13.05 11.52 0.75
C GLU A 58 11.88 11.79 -0.19
N LYS A 59 11.98 12.87 -0.92
CA LYS A 59 11.10 13.14 -2.07
C LYS A 59 11.91 13.76 -3.20
N GLN A 60 11.47 13.51 -4.42
CA GLN A 60 12.10 14.05 -5.63
C GLN A 60 11.02 14.56 -6.58
N ARG A 61 11.21 15.77 -7.08
CA ARG A 61 10.44 16.30 -8.18
C ARG A 61 11.00 15.76 -9.50
N GLN A 62 10.14 15.24 -10.35
CA GLN A 62 10.51 14.71 -11.67
C GLN A 62 9.60 15.26 -12.76
N GLY A 63 10.10 15.16 -14.01
CA GLY A 63 9.39 15.62 -15.20
C GLY A 63 9.56 17.10 -15.48
N ASP A 64 9.61 17.46 -16.75
CA ASP A 64 9.72 18.85 -17.21
C ASP A 64 8.33 19.42 -17.58
N GLN A 65 7.59 18.73 -18.43
CA GLN A 65 6.25 19.14 -18.85
C GLN A 65 5.16 18.53 -17.97
N ASN A 66 5.32 17.24 -17.60
CA ASN A 66 4.42 16.53 -16.70
C ASN A 66 5.14 16.34 -15.35
N ILE A 67 4.99 17.31 -14.47
CA ILE A 67 5.59 17.29 -13.14
C ILE A 67 4.88 16.26 -12.26
N PHE A 68 5.68 15.45 -11.59
CA PHE A 68 5.23 14.56 -10.53
C PHE A 68 6.29 14.46 -9.43
N TYR A 69 5.84 14.02 -8.25
CA TYR A 69 6.73 13.77 -7.11
C TYR A 69 6.81 12.28 -6.83
N ARG A 70 8.01 11.81 -6.58
CA ARG A 70 8.26 10.50 -5.97
C ARG A 70 8.72 10.69 -4.55
N GLY A 71 8.37 9.74 -3.67
CA GLY A 71 8.84 9.72 -2.30
C GLY A 71 9.08 8.31 -1.81
N ARG A 72 9.81 8.20 -0.72
CA ARG A 72 10.00 6.96 0.03
C ARG A 72 9.39 7.12 1.42
N VAL A 73 8.47 6.23 1.75
CA VAL A 73 7.86 6.13 3.07
C VAL A 73 8.31 4.82 3.71
N VAL A 74 8.97 4.92 4.84
CA VAL A 74 9.57 3.77 5.55
C VAL A 74 8.70 3.42 6.75
N ASP A 75 8.25 2.17 6.81
CA ASP A 75 7.65 1.55 7.99
C ASP A 75 8.65 0.60 8.68
N PRO A 76 8.32 -0.03 9.83
CA PRO A 76 9.24 -0.96 10.49
C PRO A 76 9.67 -2.17 9.65
N THR A 77 8.98 -2.46 8.55
CA THR A 77 9.19 -3.66 7.72
C THR A 77 9.91 -3.39 6.41
N GLY A 78 9.97 -2.12 5.99
CA GLY A 78 10.62 -1.75 4.72
C GLY A 78 10.15 -0.42 4.16
N THR A 79 10.22 -0.28 2.84
CA THR A 79 9.97 0.96 2.13
C THR A 79 8.80 0.84 1.16
N PHE A 80 7.90 1.83 1.23
CA PHE A 80 6.92 2.09 0.19
C PHE A 80 7.45 3.16 -0.76
N PHE A 81 7.31 2.93 -2.05
CA PHE A 81 7.55 3.96 -3.06
C PHE A 81 6.21 4.62 -3.38
N ILE A 82 6.12 5.91 -3.16
CA ILE A 82 4.91 6.69 -3.42
C ILE A 82 5.11 7.64 -4.58
N MET A 83 4.03 7.96 -5.29
CA MET A 83 4.06 8.95 -6.36
C MET A 83 2.75 9.74 -6.43
N ALA A 84 2.87 11.03 -6.71
CA ALA A 84 1.75 11.93 -6.93
C ALA A 84 2.03 12.84 -8.11
N GLY A 85 1.09 12.92 -9.04
CA GLY A 85 1.20 13.71 -10.25
C GLY A 85 -0.05 14.56 -10.53
N SER A 86 -0.14 15.08 -11.73
CA SER A 86 -1.19 16.01 -12.16
C SER A 86 -2.62 15.45 -12.10
N TYR A 87 -2.77 14.11 -12.10
CA TYR A 87 -4.08 13.47 -11.94
C TYR A 87 -4.62 13.53 -10.50
N GLN A 88 -3.76 13.79 -9.52
CA GLN A 88 -4.09 14.03 -8.12
C GLN A 88 -3.45 15.35 -7.66
N PRO A 89 -3.95 16.51 -8.11
CA PRO A 89 -3.30 17.80 -7.90
C PRO A 89 -3.18 18.18 -6.43
N GLU A 90 -4.17 17.84 -5.60
CA GLU A 90 -4.13 18.13 -4.16
C GLU A 90 -3.05 17.28 -3.46
N ALA A 91 -3.01 15.98 -3.73
CA ALA A 91 -1.99 15.10 -3.18
C ALA A 91 -0.58 15.50 -3.62
N MET A 92 -0.43 15.90 -4.89
CA MET A 92 0.83 16.39 -5.42
C MET A 92 1.29 17.66 -4.69
N GLN A 93 0.39 18.62 -4.47
CA GLN A 93 0.70 19.86 -3.74
C GLN A 93 1.04 19.59 -2.27
N GLN A 94 0.31 18.69 -1.63
CA GLN A 94 0.59 18.32 -0.24
C GLN A 94 1.96 17.67 -0.12
N LEU A 95 2.27 16.69 -0.97
CA LEU A 95 3.58 16.03 -0.98
C LEU A 95 4.71 17.04 -1.27
N ALA A 96 4.49 17.97 -2.17
CA ALA A 96 5.47 19.01 -2.49
C ALA A 96 5.86 19.87 -1.29
N ARG A 97 4.91 20.12 -0.37
CA ARG A 97 5.10 20.97 0.82
C ARG A 97 5.73 20.26 2.01
N ILE A 98 5.67 18.94 2.06
CA ILE A 98 6.21 18.18 3.19
C ILE A 98 7.74 18.11 3.06
N GLU A 99 8.44 18.55 4.09
CA GLU A 99 9.92 18.48 4.15
C GLU A 99 10.34 17.20 4.89
N PRO A 100 11.07 16.28 4.23
CA PRO A 100 11.61 15.11 4.89
C PRO A 100 12.73 15.47 5.90
N PRO A 101 12.90 14.71 7.00
CA PRO A 101 12.09 13.58 7.41
C PRO A 101 10.80 14.01 8.13
N ALA A 102 9.70 13.34 7.85
CA ALA A 102 8.43 13.57 8.53
C ALA A 102 7.59 12.28 8.59
N PHE A 103 6.85 12.08 9.68
CA PHE A 103 5.82 11.04 9.70
C PHE A 103 4.65 11.46 8.82
N VAL A 104 4.21 10.57 7.95
CA VAL A 104 3.11 10.82 7.03
C VAL A 104 2.12 9.66 7.03
N ALA A 105 0.85 10.01 6.89
CA ALA A 105 -0.22 9.07 6.58
C ALA A 105 -0.60 9.24 5.10
N VAL A 106 -0.67 8.14 4.38
CA VAL A 106 -0.93 8.10 2.95
C VAL A 106 -2.08 7.15 2.66
N VAL A 107 -3.05 7.61 1.90
CA VAL A 107 -4.05 6.77 1.24
C VAL A 107 -3.79 6.80 -0.25
N GLY A 108 -3.76 5.63 -0.88
CA GLY A 108 -3.50 5.55 -2.30
C GLY A 108 -3.79 4.18 -2.90
N LYS A 109 -3.55 4.07 -4.19
CA LYS A 109 -3.77 2.84 -4.95
C LYS A 109 -2.46 2.15 -5.26
N PRO A 110 -2.35 0.83 -4.99
CA PRO A 110 -1.22 0.04 -5.46
C PRO A 110 -1.14 0.12 -6.99
N ASN A 111 0.04 0.30 -7.51
CA ASN A 111 0.33 0.33 -8.93
C ASN A 111 1.48 -0.61 -9.25
N LEU A 112 1.19 -1.67 -10.00
CA LEU A 112 2.18 -2.63 -10.46
C LEU A 112 2.77 -2.17 -11.79
N TYR A 113 4.07 -2.20 -11.88
CA TYR A 113 4.80 -1.91 -13.10
C TYR A 113 5.80 -3.02 -13.37
N THR A 114 5.77 -3.60 -14.57
CA THR A 114 6.75 -4.59 -15.01
C THR A 114 7.81 -3.90 -15.85
N THR A 115 9.07 -4.02 -15.42
CA THR A 115 10.22 -3.49 -16.14
C THR A 115 10.49 -4.30 -17.40
N GLN A 116 11.32 -3.76 -18.31
CA GLN A 116 11.74 -4.46 -19.52
C GLN A 116 12.49 -5.78 -19.21
N ASP A 117 13.16 -5.85 -18.07
CA ASP A 117 13.87 -7.03 -17.57
C ASP A 117 12.94 -8.06 -16.89
N GLY A 118 11.63 -7.82 -16.87
CA GLY A 118 10.64 -8.70 -16.29
C GLY A 118 10.46 -8.59 -14.77
N ASN A 119 11.14 -7.63 -14.13
CA ASN A 119 10.95 -7.37 -12.70
C ASN A 119 9.64 -6.63 -12.45
N CYS A 120 8.89 -7.06 -11.44
CA CYS A 120 7.69 -6.37 -11.00
C CYS A 120 8.02 -5.40 -9.87
N LEU A 121 7.67 -4.14 -10.08
CA LEU A 121 7.82 -3.07 -9.10
C LEU A 121 6.44 -2.60 -8.64
N VAL A 122 6.34 -2.29 -7.37
CA VAL A 122 5.09 -1.78 -6.77
C VAL A 122 5.32 -0.36 -6.26
N SER A 123 4.48 0.54 -6.68
CA SER A 123 4.39 1.90 -6.14
C SER A 123 2.98 2.18 -5.63
N VAL A 124 2.85 3.23 -4.83
CA VAL A 124 1.56 3.72 -4.34
C VAL A 124 1.26 5.04 -5.02
N ARG A 125 0.20 5.07 -5.79
CA ARG A 125 -0.34 6.31 -6.36
C ARG A 125 -1.15 7.03 -5.30
N VAL A 126 -0.59 8.12 -4.79
CA VAL A 126 -1.14 8.87 -3.66
C VAL A 126 -2.47 9.53 -4.03
N GLU A 127 -3.51 9.30 -3.25
CA GLU A 127 -4.78 10.02 -3.32
C GLU A 127 -4.83 11.12 -2.26
N SER A 128 -4.28 10.86 -1.07
CA SER A 128 -4.12 11.86 -0.01
C SER A 128 -2.88 11.57 0.82
N ILE A 129 -2.26 12.62 1.34
CA ILE A 129 -1.11 12.54 2.23
C ILE A 129 -1.19 13.66 3.25
N ALA A 130 -0.87 13.36 4.50
CA ALA A 130 -0.82 14.33 5.58
C ALA A 130 0.34 14.03 6.54
N VAL A 131 0.91 15.07 7.14
CA VAL A 131 1.86 14.93 8.23
C VAL A 131 1.11 14.46 9.48
N VAL A 132 1.66 13.50 10.18
CA VAL A 132 1.12 12.96 11.43
C VAL A 132 2.20 12.93 12.52
N ASP A 133 1.79 12.67 13.74
CA ASP A 133 2.70 12.50 14.86
C ASP A 133 3.16 11.04 15.03
N ARG A 134 4.07 10.84 15.99
CA ARG A 134 4.61 9.53 16.31
C ARG A 134 3.54 8.60 16.87
N GLU A 135 2.64 9.11 17.69
CA GLU A 135 1.57 8.32 18.29
C GLU A 135 0.65 7.73 17.23
N THR A 136 0.30 8.53 16.23
CA THR A 136 -0.47 8.07 15.07
C THR A 136 0.27 6.96 14.31
N ARG A 137 1.58 7.11 14.11
CA ARG A 137 2.41 6.08 13.48
C ARG A 137 2.41 4.79 14.30
N ASP A 138 2.60 4.88 15.60
CA ASP A 138 2.65 3.70 16.48
C ASP A 138 1.30 2.98 16.54
N LEU A 139 0.19 3.72 16.63
CA LEU A 139 -1.16 3.15 16.54
C LEU A 139 -1.41 2.43 15.21
N TRP A 140 -0.96 3.03 14.10
CA TRP A 140 -1.07 2.38 12.80
C TRP A 140 -0.29 1.06 12.73
N VAL A 141 0.92 1.02 13.31
CA VAL A 141 1.72 -0.23 13.38
C VAL A 141 0.98 -1.30 14.17
N LEU A 142 0.40 -0.94 15.33
CA LEU A 142 -0.38 -1.88 16.14
C LEU A 142 -1.61 -2.42 15.40
N ASP A 143 -2.40 -1.55 14.79
CA ASP A 143 -3.60 -1.94 14.04
C ASP A 143 -3.24 -2.78 12.81
N THR A 144 -2.19 -2.39 12.08
CA THR A 144 -1.70 -3.13 10.92
C THR A 144 -1.20 -4.51 11.33
N ALA A 145 -0.46 -4.61 12.44
CA ALA A 145 0.02 -5.87 12.97
C ALA A 145 -1.14 -6.82 13.31
N ARG A 146 -2.18 -6.31 14.00
CA ARG A 146 -3.37 -7.09 14.33
C ARG A 146 -4.05 -7.62 13.06
N GLU A 147 -4.37 -6.74 12.12
CA GLU A 147 -5.05 -7.12 10.88
C GLU A 147 -4.21 -8.11 10.06
N THR A 148 -2.88 -7.94 10.01
CA THR A 148 -1.98 -8.85 9.29
C THR A 148 -1.91 -10.21 9.95
N LEU A 149 -1.77 -10.28 11.28
CA LEU A 149 -1.74 -11.55 12.01
C LEU A 149 -3.07 -12.31 11.86
N ASP A 150 -4.21 -11.62 11.97
CA ASP A 150 -5.52 -12.23 11.80
C ASP A 150 -5.67 -12.89 10.41
N ARG A 151 -5.24 -12.22 9.34
CA ARG A 151 -5.31 -12.81 7.99
C ARG A 151 -4.28 -13.92 7.76
N LEU A 152 -3.12 -13.87 8.42
CA LEU A 152 -2.13 -14.94 8.36
C LEU A 152 -2.59 -16.19 9.15
N ASP A 153 -3.29 -16.00 10.26
CA ASP A 153 -3.89 -17.10 11.01
C ASP A 153 -5.02 -17.78 10.23
N ALA A 154 -5.77 -17.02 9.45
CA ALA A 154 -6.83 -17.53 8.56
C ALA A 154 -6.30 -17.92 7.16
N PHE A 155 -4.99 -17.92 6.93
CA PHE A 155 -4.41 -18.19 5.62
C PHE A 155 -4.79 -19.56 5.08
N GLY A 156 -5.17 -19.63 3.80
CA GLY A 156 -5.67 -20.86 3.15
C GLY A 156 -7.18 -21.05 3.26
N THR A 157 -7.89 -20.25 4.07
CA THR A 157 -9.34 -20.39 4.26
C THR A 157 -10.17 -19.55 3.29
N THR A 158 -9.61 -18.48 2.71
CA THR A 158 -10.27 -17.59 1.75
C THR A 158 -9.77 -17.84 0.33
N ASP A 159 -10.56 -17.46 -0.67
CA ASP A 159 -10.15 -17.55 -2.08
C ASP A 159 -8.91 -16.70 -2.36
N ASP A 160 -8.84 -15.52 -1.78
CA ASP A 160 -7.68 -14.63 -1.94
C ASP A 160 -6.41 -15.22 -1.32
N SER A 161 -6.49 -15.84 -0.16
CA SER A 161 -5.34 -16.50 0.46
C SER A 161 -4.91 -17.77 -0.27
N ARG A 162 -5.85 -18.53 -0.85
CA ARG A 162 -5.53 -19.65 -1.75
C ARG A 162 -4.82 -19.16 -3.01
N LYS A 163 -5.30 -18.06 -3.59
CA LYS A 163 -4.65 -17.43 -4.74
C LYS A 163 -3.26 -16.91 -4.39
N ALA A 164 -3.08 -16.30 -3.22
CA ALA A 164 -1.77 -15.88 -2.73
C ALA A 164 -0.81 -17.07 -2.58
N GLN A 165 -1.30 -18.22 -2.11
CA GLN A 165 -0.49 -19.44 -2.01
C GLN A 165 -0.03 -19.92 -3.39
N GLU A 166 -0.91 -19.89 -4.40
CA GLU A 166 -0.57 -20.28 -5.77
C GLU A 166 0.48 -19.35 -6.39
N GLU A 167 0.30 -18.05 -6.23
CA GLU A 167 1.15 -17.04 -6.88
C GLU A 167 2.49 -16.80 -6.19
N TYR A 168 2.54 -16.91 -4.87
CA TYR A 168 3.71 -16.53 -4.06
C TYR A 168 4.34 -17.68 -3.30
N GLY A 169 3.64 -18.81 -3.12
CA GLY A 169 4.11 -19.88 -2.23
C GLY A 169 4.28 -19.36 -0.79
N THR A 170 3.37 -18.50 -0.33
CA THR A 170 3.48 -17.80 0.94
C THR A 170 3.68 -18.75 2.11
N GLN A 171 4.65 -18.42 2.96
CA GLN A 171 4.88 -19.07 4.24
C GLN A 171 4.41 -18.11 5.36
N PRO A 172 3.23 -18.35 5.95
CA PRO A 172 2.65 -17.41 6.94
C PRO A 172 3.58 -17.10 8.11
N ASP A 173 4.34 -18.08 8.59
CA ASP A 173 5.25 -17.88 9.74
C ASP A 173 6.38 -16.89 9.45
N VAL A 174 6.84 -16.78 8.20
CA VAL A 174 7.83 -15.79 7.79
C VAL A 174 7.25 -14.38 7.95
N TYR A 175 6.03 -14.16 7.51
CA TYR A 175 5.36 -12.87 7.66
C TYR A 175 4.99 -12.56 9.11
N LYS A 176 4.56 -13.57 9.90
CA LYS A 176 4.32 -13.39 11.33
C LYS A 176 5.57 -12.91 12.05
N LYS A 177 6.73 -13.49 11.74
CA LYS A 177 8.00 -13.05 12.32
C LYS A 177 8.29 -11.58 11.99
N ILE A 178 8.10 -11.16 10.75
CA ILE A 178 8.27 -9.77 10.32
C ILE A 178 7.35 -8.84 11.14
N VAL A 179 6.10 -9.23 11.35
CA VAL A 179 5.14 -8.47 12.15
C VAL A 179 5.59 -8.34 13.61
N TYR A 180 6.06 -9.43 14.23
CA TYR A 180 6.58 -9.37 15.61
C TYR A 180 7.83 -8.48 15.72
N ASP A 181 8.73 -8.54 14.75
CA ASP A 181 9.90 -7.66 14.68
C ASP A 181 9.47 -6.18 14.53
N ALA A 182 8.43 -5.90 13.77
CA ALA A 182 7.85 -4.55 13.64
C ALA A 182 7.27 -4.03 14.95
N LEU A 183 6.55 -4.88 15.70
CA LEU A 183 5.98 -4.51 16.99
C LEU A 183 7.04 -4.15 18.03
N SER A 184 8.23 -4.72 17.96
CA SER A 184 9.34 -4.38 18.85
C SER A 184 9.85 -2.94 18.71
N GLN A 185 9.51 -2.27 17.61
CA GLN A 185 9.90 -0.88 17.32
C GLN A 185 8.87 0.16 17.79
N VAL A 186 7.74 -0.30 18.32
CA VAL A 186 6.70 0.57 18.90
C VAL A 186 7.12 0.91 20.33
N GLN A 187 7.08 2.20 20.66
CA GLN A 187 7.31 2.68 22.03
C GLN A 187 5.94 3.06 22.62
N LEU A 188 5.45 2.25 23.53
CA LEU A 188 4.25 2.52 24.33
C LEU A 188 4.60 3.40 25.53
#